data_601269e56b815e264ef0f51ea7c929e3
#
_entry.id   601269e56b815e264ef0f51ea7c929e3
#
_cell.length_a   1.000
_cell.length_b   1.000
_cell.length_c   1.000
_cell.angle_alpha   90.00
_cell.angle_beta   90.00
_cell.angle_gamma   90.00
#
_symmetry.space_group_name_H-M   'P 1'
#
loop_
_entity.id
_entity.type
_entity.pdbx_description
1 polymer ?
#
loop_
_entity_poly.entity_id
_entity_poly.type
_entity_poly.pdbx_seq_one_letter_code
_entity_poly.pdbx_strand_id
1 'polypeptide(L)'
;MSDKRNAQVIRKIIGHIDHTLEYCEGRDFQEFMDNRMLQEACVFNVLQIGELARNGLDDAFTAAHPDIPWRQMYGLRNRIVHDYEGVRMRIV
;
A
#
# COMPACT_ATOMS: atom_id res chain seq x y z
N MET A 1 -7.43 12.15 17.19
CA MET A 1 -7.45 12.76 15.85
C MET A 1 -8.88 13.00 15.41
N SER A 2 -9.07 13.90 14.45
CA SER A 2 -10.40 14.22 13.96
C SER A 2 -10.81 13.32 12.80
N ASP A 3 -12.12 13.21 12.58
CA ASP A 3 -12.66 12.50 11.42
C ASP A 3 -12.18 13.13 10.11
N LYS A 4 -11.96 14.44 10.12
CA LYS A 4 -11.44 15.15 8.95
C LYS A 4 -10.04 14.65 8.58
N ARG A 5 -9.19 14.42 9.57
CA ARG A 5 -7.85 13.90 9.34
C ARG A 5 -7.90 12.49 8.81
N ASN A 6 -8.74 11.63 9.41
CA ASN A 6 -8.89 10.26 8.92
C ASN A 6 -9.36 10.25 7.46
N ALA A 7 -10.31 11.11 7.12
CA ALA A 7 -10.80 11.21 5.74
C ALA A 7 -9.69 11.64 4.77
N GLN A 8 -8.84 12.59 5.18
CA GLN A 8 -7.71 13.02 4.35
C GLN A 8 -6.71 11.89 4.12
N VAL A 9 -6.42 11.12 5.18
CA VAL A 9 -5.49 9.98 5.08
C VAL A 9 -6.06 8.91 4.16
N ILE A 10 -7.36 8.61 4.28
CA ILE A 10 -8.01 7.63 3.40
C ILE A 10 -7.93 8.08 1.94
N ARG A 11 -8.13 9.37 1.65
CA ARG A 11 -7.99 9.87 0.29
C ARG A 11 -6.57 9.66 -0.26
N LYS A 12 -5.56 9.85 0.57
CA LYS A 12 -4.17 9.60 0.18
C LYS A 12 -3.93 8.14 -0.11
N ILE A 13 -4.46 7.25 0.74
CA ILE A 13 -4.36 5.80 0.51
C ILE A 13 -5.00 5.43 -0.82
N ILE A 14 -6.21 5.93 -1.08
CA ILE A 14 -6.91 5.67 -2.34
C ILE A 14 -6.09 6.18 -3.52
N GLY A 15 -5.49 7.36 -3.40
CA GLY A 15 -4.62 7.91 -4.44
C GLY A 15 -3.45 6.99 -4.77
N HIS A 16 -2.79 6.42 -3.76
CA HIS A 16 -1.69 5.48 -3.98
C HIS A 16 -2.18 4.17 -4.62
N ILE A 17 -3.35 3.69 -4.21
CA ILE A 17 -3.97 2.52 -4.85
C ILE A 17 -4.26 2.82 -6.32
N ASP A 18 -4.86 3.97 -6.61
CA ASP A 18 -5.20 4.37 -7.97
C ASP A 18 -3.96 4.49 -8.85
N HIS A 19 -2.88 5.07 -8.33
CA HIS A 19 -1.61 5.15 -9.06
C HIS A 19 -1.08 3.76 -9.40
N THR A 20 -1.13 2.83 -8.44
CA THR A 20 -0.67 1.46 -8.67
C THR A 20 -1.48 0.79 -9.77
N LEU A 21 -2.80 0.90 -9.70
CA LEU A 21 -3.69 0.34 -10.72
C LEU A 21 -3.44 0.96 -12.09
N GLU A 22 -3.23 2.26 -12.13
CA GLU A 22 -2.92 2.99 -13.36
C GLU A 22 -1.61 2.50 -13.99
N TYR A 23 -0.56 2.33 -13.17
CA TYR A 23 0.74 1.85 -13.66
C TYR A 23 0.65 0.44 -14.24
N CYS A 24 -0.23 -0.39 -13.68
CA CYS A 24 -0.38 -1.77 -14.11
C CYS A 24 -1.44 -1.95 -15.22
N GLU A 25 -2.16 -0.90 -15.57
CA GLU A 25 -3.22 -0.96 -16.57
C GLU A 25 -2.69 -1.48 -17.89
N GLY A 26 -3.38 -2.47 -18.45
CA GLY A 26 -3.01 -3.06 -19.74
C GLY A 26 -1.79 -3.95 -19.70
N ARG A 27 -1.22 -4.23 -18.52
CA ARG A 27 -0.04 -5.08 -18.37
C ARG A 27 -0.43 -6.40 -17.72
N ASP A 28 0.20 -7.48 -18.17
CA ASP A 28 -0.02 -8.78 -17.55
C ASP A 28 1.04 -9.04 -16.45
N PHE A 29 0.90 -10.18 -15.78
CA PHE A 29 1.79 -10.55 -14.68
C PHE A 29 3.24 -10.66 -15.14
N GLN A 30 3.47 -11.22 -16.32
CA GLN A 30 4.83 -11.40 -16.83
C GLN A 30 5.48 -10.04 -17.13
N GLU A 31 4.74 -9.10 -17.69
CA GLU A 31 5.24 -7.75 -17.94
C GLU A 31 5.62 -7.07 -16.64
N PHE A 32 4.84 -7.24 -15.58
CA PHE A 32 5.18 -6.73 -14.25
C PHE A 32 6.48 -7.35 -13.74
N MET A 33 6.62 -8.68 -13.87
CA MET A 33 7.80 -9.38 -13.36
C MET A 33 9.08 -9.03 -14.13
N ASP A 34 8.95 -8.58 -15.38
CA ASP A 34 10.09 -8.20 -16.21
C ASP A 34 10.43 -6.71 -16.16
N ASN A 35 9.66 -5.92 -15.42
CA ASN A 35 9.81 -4.46 -15.43
C ASN A 35 10.20 -3.94 -14.04
N ARG A 36 11.51 -3.73 -13.84
CA ARG A 36 12.01 -3.24 -12.55
C ARG A 36 11.43 -1.87 -12.18
N MET A 37 11.34 -0.97 -13.15
CA MET A 37 10.83 0.38 -12.89
C MET A 37 9.38 0.32 -12.42
N LEU A 38 8.57 -0.53 -13.05
CA LEU A 38 7.18 -0.73 -12.65
C LEU A 38 7.09 -1.33 -11.24
N GLN A 39 7.93 -2.33 -10.95
CA GLN A 39 7.99 -2.96 -9.62
C GLN A 39 8.33 -1.91 -8.54
N GLU A 40 9.33 -1.08 -8.78
CA GLU A 40 9.76 -0.08 -7.82
C GLU A 40 8.70 0.99 -7.61
N ALA A 41 8.00 1.39 -8.67
CA ALA A 41 6.89 2.34 -8.56
C ALA A 41 5.74 1.77 -7.73
N CYS A 42 5.39 0.51 -7.93
CA CYS A 42 4.35 -0.16 -7.15
C CYS A 42 4.77 -0.34 -5.69
N VAL A 43 6.01 -0.72 -5.45
CA VAL A 43 6.56 -0.86 -4.09
C VAL A 43 6.50 0.46 -3.34
N PHE A 44 6.86 1.57 -3.99
CA PHE A 44 6.76 2.89 -3.37
C PHE A 44 5.33 3.15 -2.87
N ASN A 45 4.33 2.89 -3.71
CA ASN A 45 2.93 3.11 -3.32
C ASN A 45 2.50 2.18 -2.20
N VAL A 46 2.92 0.91 -2.23
CA VAL A 46 2.61 -0.04 -1.16
C VAL A 46 3.21 0.40 0.17
N LEU A 47 4.45 0.92 0.15
CA LEU A 47 5.07 1.48 1.35
C LEU A 47 4.27 2.65 1.91
N GLN A 48 3.82 3.56 1.06
CA GLN A 48 3.03 4.71 1.48
C GLN A 48 1.67 4.28 2.05
N ILE A 49 1.01 3.32 1.41
CA ILE A 49 -0.26 2.79 1.89
C ILE A 49 -0.10 2.21 3.29
N GLY A 50 0.91 1.36 3.49
CA GLY A 50 1.15 0.74 4.79
C GLY A 50 1.48 1.76 5.87
N GLU A 51 2.31 2.74 5.55
CA GLU A 51 2.68 3.80 6.50
C GLU A 51 1.46 4.64 6.90
N LEU A 52 0.64 5.03 5.94
CA LEU A 52 -0.56 5.81 6.21
C LEU A 52 -1.59 5.01 7.00
N ALA A 53 -1.73 3.73 6.69
CA ALA A 53 -2.68 2.86 7.41
C ALA A 53 -2.29 2.72 8.88
N ARG A 54 -0.99 2.65 9.17
CA ARG A 54 -0.53 2.49 10.56
C ARG A 54 -0.49 3.80 11.31
N ASN A 55 0.17 4.81 10.75
CA ASN A 55 0.53 6.02 11.49
C ASN A 55 -0.37 7.20 11.17
N GLY A 56 -1.18 7.11 10.12
CA GLY A 56 -2.04 8.20 9.71
C GLY A 56 -3.46 8.13 10.25
N LEU A 57 -3.92 6.96 10.68
CA LEU A 57 -5.30 6.74 11.12
C LEU A 57 -5.36 6.46 12.62
N ASP A 58 -6.46 6.87 13.25
CA ASP A 58 -6.72 6.58 14.66
C ASP A 58 -7.00 5.10 14.87
N ASP A 59 -6.59 4.55 16.01
CA ASP A 59 -6.91 3.18 16.40
C ASP A 59 -8.42 2.94 16.44
N ALA A 60 -9.17 3.94 16.92
CA ALA A 60 -10.63 3.85 16.95
C ALA A 60 -11.22 3.74 15.55
N PHE A 61 -10.64 4.46 14.58
CA PHE A 61 -11.10 4.41 13.20
C PHE A 61 -10.85 3.04 12.58
N THR A 62 -9.64 2.51 12.73
CA THR A 62 -9.30 1.19 12.16
C THR A 62 -10.10 0.07 12.84
N ALA A 63 -10.34 0.17 14.14
CA ALA A 63 -11.16 -0.79 14.88
C ALA A 63 -12.63 -0.77 14.42
N ALA A 64 -13.12 0.39 13.96
CA ALA A 64 -14.48 0.53 13.45
C ALA A 64 -14.66 -0.07 12.04
N HIS A 65 -13.56 -0.40 11.35
CA HIS A 65 -13.58 -0.95 9.99
C HIS A 65 -12.78 -2.25 9.92
N PRO A 66 -13.21 -3.30 10.64
CA PRO A 66 -12.44 -4.55 10.74
C PRO A 66 -12.43 -5.39 9.46
N ASP A 67 -13.26 -5.07 8.49
CA ASP A 67 -13.31 -5.72 7.18
C ASP A 67 -12.13 -5.31 6.27
N ILE A 68 -11.42 -4.24 6.63
CA ILE A 68 -10.25 -3.79 5.88
C ILE A 68 -9.00 -4.44 6.51
N PRO A 69 -8.11 -5.05 5.70
CA PRO A 69 -6.97 -5.81 6.24
C PRO A 69 -5.80 -4.90 6.64
N TRP A 70 -6.01 -4.01 7.62
CA TRP A 70 -5.02 -3.04 8.07
C TRP A 70 -3.69 -3.68 8.46
N ARG A 71 -3.76 -4.81 9.18
CA ARG A 71 -2.57 -5.51 9.65
C ARG A 71 -1.72 -6.04 8.49
N GLN A 72 -2.37 -6.61 7.48
CA GLN A 72 -1.66 -7.13 6.31
C GLN A 72 -1.04 -6.01 5.48
N MET A 73 -1.75 -4.88 5.33
CA MET A 73 -1.24 -3.72 4.61
C MET A 73 0.06 -3.22 5.23
N TYR A 74 0.06 -3.07 6.51
CA TYR A 74 1.22 -2.58 7.23
C TYR A 74 2.29 -3.65 7.41
N GLY A 75 1.90 -4.92 7.51
CA GLY A 75 2.84 -6.03 7.57
C GLY A 75 3.66 -6.15 6.29
N LEU A 76 3.04 -5.94 5.14
CA LEU A 76 3.75 -5.93 3.86
C LEU A 76 4.75 -4.77 3.80
N ARG A 77 4.35 -3.57 4.25
CA ARG A 77 5.25 -2.42 4.36
C ARG A 77 6.48 -2.77 5.20
N ASN A 78 6.29 -3.42 6.35
CA ASN A 78 7.39 -3.79 7.22
C ASN A 78 8.34 -4.78 6.56
N ARG A 79 7.81 -5.77 5.84
CA ARG A 79 8.64 -6.74 5.12
C ARG A 79 9.49 -6.05 4.05
N ILE A 80 8.91 -5.12 3.33
CA ILE A 80 9.63 -4.37 2.29
C ILE A 80 10.75 -3.53 2.91
N VAL A 81 10.47 -2.83 3.99
CA VAL A 81 11.46 -1.95 4.65
C VAL A 81 12.62 -2.75 5.23
N HIS A 82 12.35 -3.90 5.84
CA HIS A 82 13.38 -4.67 6.57
C HIS A 82 14.07 -5.71 5.72
N ASP A 83 13.48 -6.13 4.61
CA ASP A 83 14.04 -7.19 3.78
C ASP A 83 13.58 -7.06 2.33
N TYR A 84 13.90 -5.90 1.72
CA TYR A 84 13.46 -5.64 0.35
C TYR A 84 13.93 -6.71 -0.63
N GLU A 85 15.19 -7.15 -0.51
CA GLU A 85 15.76 -8.14 -1.40
C GLU A 85 15.09 -9.52 -1.27
N GLY A 86 14.55 -9.81 -0.08
CA GLY A 86 13.83 -11.04 0.17
C GLY A 86 12.36 -10.99 -0.18
N VAL A 87 11.82 -9.82 -0.56
CA VAL A 87 10.41 -9.69 -0.89
C VAL A 87 10.14 -10.28 -2.27
N ARG A 88 9.14 -11.14 -2.34
CA ARG A 88 8.69 -11.71 -3.62
C ARG A 88 7.77 -10.71 -4.31
N MET A 89 8.18 -10.25 -5.48
CA MET A 89 7.40 -9.26 -6.23
C MET A 89 6.01 -9.76 -6.61
N ARG A 90 5.81 -11.05 -6.71
CA ARG A 90 4.50 -11.62 -6.99
C ARG A 90 3.50 -11.40 -5.85
N ILE A 91 3.99 -11.07 -4.63
CA ILE A 91 3.14 -10.76 -3.48
C ILE A 91 2.73 -9.29 -3.49
N VAL A 92 3.57 -8.43 -4.04
CA VAL A 92 3.30 -7.01 -4.17
C VAL A 92 2.20 -6.77 -5.21
#